data_2fdc753c544b7d6c589fb6e21e6361c4
#
_entry.id   2fdc753c544b7d6c589fb6e21e6361c4
#
_cell.length_a   1.000
_cell.length_b   1.000
_cell.length_c   1.000
_cell.angle_alpha   90.00
_cell.angle_beta   90.00
_cell.angle_gamma   90.00
#
_symmetry.space_group_name_H-M   'P 1'
#
loop_
_entity.id
_entity.type
_entity.pdbx_description
1 polymer ?
#
loop_
_entity_poly.entity_id
_entity_poly.type
_entity_poly.pdbx_seq_one_letter_code
_entity_poly.pdbx_strand_id
1 'polypeptide(L)'
;MGRITILFVDDDHLIRGAYGELLRDEGFSVVEASDGCEALEAATAISGEVLLVLDEEMPRIKGREVLELLDRRADASRFRVVIISGSGNSEVYTLPRRGIRVHAVVPKPFTADELLSTLHRLAA
;
A
#
# COMPACT_ATOMS: atom_id res chain seq x y z
N MET A 1 -2.54 -20.18 -9.63
CA MET A 1 -2.07 -19.35 -8.52
C MET A 1 -1.70 -17.98 -9.00
N GLY A 2 -2.44 -17.00 -8.60
CA GLY A 2 -2.12 -15.63 -8.93
C GLY A 2 -0.98 -15.12 -8.08
N ARG A 3 -0.08 -14.35 -8.68
CA ARG A 3 0.90 -13.59 -7.94
C ARG A 3 0.24 -12.33 -7.40
N ILE A 4 0.61 -11.94 -6.20
CA ILE A 4 0.21 -10.66 -5.66
C ILE A 4 1.11 -9.56 -6.25
N THR A 5 0.52 -8.46 -6.63
CA THR A 5 1.27 -7.29 -7.12
C THR A 5 1.34 -6.26 -6.00
N ILE A 6 2.53 -5.73 -5.77
CA ILE A 6 2.69 -4.63 -4.81
C ILE A 6 2.40 -3.32 -5.55
N LEU A 7 1.47 -2.55 -5.00
CA LEU A 7 1.23 -1.18 -5.44
C LEU A 7 1.84 -0.27 -4.38
N PHE A 8 2.96 0.34 -4.71
CA PHE A 8 3.73 1.18 -3.79
C PHE A 8 3.41 2.64 -4.05
N VAL A 9 2.79 3.29 -3.08
CA VAL A 9 2.30 4.67 -3.22
C VAL A 9 3.05 5.59 -2.27
N ASP A 10 3.83 6.52 -2.84
CA ASP A 10 4.60 7.49 -2.09
C ASP A 10 4.85 8.70 -2.99
N ASP A 11 4.62 9.89 -2.48
CA ASP A 11 4.83 11.11 -3.24
C ASP A 11 6.31 11.49 -3.39
N ASP A 12 7.18 10.93 -2.54
CA ASP A 12 8.61 11.14 -2.65
C ASP A 12 9.17 10.26 -3.76
N HIS A 13 9.52 10.90 -4.87
CA HIS A 13 10.03 10.26 -6.06
C HIS A 13 11.28 9.39 -5.81
N LEU A 14 12.20 9.88 -4.98
CA LEU A 14 13.45 9.16 -4.71
C LEU A 14 13.21 7.92 -3.83
N ILE A 15 12.41 8.09 -2.78
CA ILE A 15 12.07 7.00 -1.88
C ILE A 15 11.27 5.94 -2.63
N ARG A 16 10.27 6.36 -3.39
CA ARG A 16 9.43 5.44 -4.17
C ARG A 16 10.28 4.62 -5.15
N GLY A 17 11.17 5.27 -5.89
CA GLY A 17 12.02 4.59 -6.85
C GLY A 17 12.98 3.60 -6.19
N ALA A 18 13.59 4.02 -5.07
CA ALA A 18 14.53 3.17 -4.34
C ALA A 18 13.85 1.92 -3.79
N TYR A 19 12.68 2.08 -3.16
CA TYR A 19 11.94 0.92 -2.64
C TYR A 19 11.34 0.07 -3.74
N GLY A 20 10.91 0.69 -4.83
CA GLY A 20 10.43 -0.06 -6.00
C GLY A 20 11.49 -0.99 -6.56
N GLU A 21 12.71 -0.47 -6.70
CA GLU A 21 13.84 -1.26 -7.17
C GLU A 21 14.19 -2.40 -6.19
N LEU A 22 14.25 -2.07 -4.90
CA LEU A 22 14.55 -3.05 -3.86
C LEU A 22 13.53 -4.19 -3.86
N LEU A 23 12.25 -3.87 -3.98
CA LEU A 23 11.19 -4.87 -3.99
C LEU A 23 11.24 -5.75 -5.24
N ARG A 24 11.56 -5.17 -6.39
CA ARG A 24 11.73 -5.94 -7.61
C ARG A 24 12.92 -6.89 -7.50
N ASP A 25 14.00 -6.44 -6.88
CA ASP A 25 15.19 -7.30 -6.63
C ASP A 25 14.84 -8.46 -5.71
N GLU A 26 13.84 -8.30 -4.83
CA GLU A 26 13.35 -9.37 -3.97
C GLU A 26 12.39 -10.33 -4.69
N GLY A 27 12.09 -10.08 -5.94
CA GLY A 27 11.24 -10.95 -6.74
C GLY A 27 9.78 -10.53 -6.84
N PHE A 28 9.42 -9.37 -6.29
CA PHE A 28 8.03 -8.90 -6.35
C PHE A 28 7.71 -8.23 -7.69
N SER A 29 6.46 -8.36 -8.11
CA SER A 29 5.90 -7.49 -9.14
C SER A 29 5.49 -6.19 -8.48
N VAL A 30 5.96 -5.05 -8.99
CA VAL A 30 5.74 -3.76 -8.35
C VAL A 30 5.19 -2.75 -9.36
N VAL A 31 4.15 -2.04 -8.96
CA VAL A 31 3.62 -0.88 -9.65
C VAL A 31 3.78 0.30 -8.71
N GLU A 32 4.29 1.41 -9.20
CA GLU A 32 4.51 2.62 -8.41
C GLU A 32 3.46 3.66 -8.73
N ALA A 33 3.04 4.41 -7.71
CA ALA A 33 2.14 5.54 -7.87
C ALA A 33 2.64 6.70 -7.02
N SER A 34 2.56 7.91 -7.56
CA SER A 34 3.09 9.10 -6.91
C SER A 34 2.08 9.83 -6.02
N ASP A 35 0.81 9.53 -6.18
CA ASP A 35 -0.24 10.15 -5.38
C ASP A 35 -1.49 9.25 -5.34
N GLY A 36 -2.51 9.71 -4.60
CA GLY A 36 -3.74 8.94 -4.44
C GLY A 36 -4.52 8.74 -5.73
N CYS A 37 -4.48 9.70 -6.64
CA CYS A 37 -5.17 9.59 -7.92
C CYS A 37 -4.53 8.50 -8.79
N GLU A 38 -3.20 8.51 -8.88
CA GLU A 38 -2.47 7.47 -9.59
C GLU A 38 -2.67 6.10 -8.95
N ALA A 39 -2.75 6.07 -7.62
CA ALA A 39 -2.99 4.82 -6.89
C ALA A 39 -4.35 4.21 -7.27
N LEU A 40 -5.39 5.03 -7.36
CA LEU A 40 -6.73 4.57 -7.74
C LEU A 40 -6.76 4.08 -9.19
N GLU A 41 -6.08 4.78 -10.09
CA GLU A 41 -5.96 4.36 -11.49
C GLU A 41 -5.22 3.03 -11.59
N ALA A 42 -4.09 2.91 -10.89
CA ALA A 42 -3.30 1.68 -10.87
C ALA A 42 -4.08 0.52 -10.29
N ALA A 43 -4.82 0.76 -9.21
CA ALA A 43 -5.66 -0.25 -8.57
C ALA A 43 -6.70 -0.81 -9.55
N THR A 44 -7.22 0.03 -10.43
CA THR A 44 -8.17 -0.40 -11.45
C THR A 44 -7.50 -1.22 -12.54
N ALA A 45 -6.27 -0.84 -12.91
CA ALA A 45 -5.54 -1.49 -14.01
C ALA A 45 -4.90 -2.83 -13.61
N ILE A 46 -4.53 -3.00 -12.35
CA ILE A 46 -3.90 -4.24 -11.88
C ILE A 46 -4.97 -5.32 -11.72
N SER A 47 -4.72 -6.47 -12.32
CA SER A 47 -5.61 -7.62 -12.14
C SER A 47 -5.08 -8.51 -11.00
N GLY A 48 -6.01 -9.23 -10.34
CA GLY A 48 -5.65 -10.14 -9.26
C GLY A 48 -5.45 -9.44 -7.92
N GLU A 49 -4.75 -10.10 -7.03
CA GLU A 49 -4.54 -9.58 -5.68
C GLU A 49 -3.48 -8.48 -5.63
N VAL A 50 -3.72 -7.48 -4.83
CA VAL A 50 -2.86 -6.32 -4.68
C VAL A 50 -2.45 -6.16 -3.21
N LEU A 51 -1.15 -6.02 -2.99
CA LEU A 51 -0.62 -5.60 -1.70
C LEU A 51 -0.33 -4.11 -1.81
N LEU A 52 -1.21 -3.31 -1.24
CA LEU A 52 -1.14 -1.85 -1.31
C LEU A 52 -0.28 -1.33 -0.16
N VAL A 53 0.82 -0.67 -0.51
CA VAL A 53 1.68 0.01 0.46
C VAL A 53 1.42 1.49 0.30
N LEU A 54 0.78 2.09 1.28
CA LEU A 54 0.16 3.40 1.16
C LEU A 54 0.71 4.36 2.21
N ASP A 55 1.35 5.43 1.76
CA ASP A 55 1.81 6.49 2.65
C ASP A 55 0.59 7.26 3.15
N GLU A 56 0.51 7.47 4.45
CA GLU A 56 -0.55 8.23 5.09
C GLU A 56 -0.53 9.70 4.65
N GLU A 57 0.67 10.26 4.55
CA GLU A 57 0.88 11.67 4.26
C GLU A 57 1.19 11.88 2.78
N MET A 58 0.20 12.32 2.02
CA MET A 58 0.34 12.65 0.61
C MET A 58 -0.43 13.92 0.28
N PRO A 59 0.02 14.71 -0.73
CA PRO A 59 -0.73 15.87 -1.17
C PRO A 59 -2.03 15.45 -1.88
N ARG A 60 -3.00 16.35 -1.92
CA ARG A 60 -4.32 16.19 -2.55
C ARG A 60 -5.17 15.15 -1.86
N ILE A 61 -5.02 13.87 -2.21
CA ILE A 61 -5.78 12.78 -1.60
C ILE A 61 -4.89 12.05 -0.62
N LYS A 62 -5.25 12.10 0.65
CA LYS A 62 -4.51 11.43 1.71
C LYS A 62 -4.72 9.92 1.66
N GLY A 63 -3.79 9.18 2.24
CA GLY A 63 -3.85 7.72 2.27
C GLY A 63 -5.18 7.20 2.79
N ARG A 64 -5.71 7.82 3.84
CA ARG A 64 -6.99 7.42 4.42
C ARG A 64 -8.15 7.57 3.45
N GLU A 65 -8.13 8.62 2.63
CA GLU A 65 -9.16 8.84 1.62
C GLU A 65 -9.10 7.80 0.51
N VAL A 66 -7.88 7.44 0.09
CA VAL A 66 -7.68 6.36 -0.89
C VAL A 66 -8.27 5.07 -0.34
N LEU A 67 -8.01 4.76 0.91
CA LEU A 67 -8.51 3.58 1.59
C LEU A 67 -10.03 3.55 1.59
N GLU A 68 -10.67 4.67 1.90
CA GLU A 68 -12.14 4.77 1.92
C GLU A 68 -12.73 4.56 0.53
N LEU A 69 -12.10 5.12 -0.49
CA LEU A 69 -12.58 4.95 -1.86
C LEU A 69 -12.46 3.51 -2.34
N LEU A 70 -11.36 2.85 -2.00
CA LEU A 70 -11.18 1.44 -2.34
C LEU A 70 -12.14 0.54 -1.57
N ASP A 71 -12.46 0.88 -0.33
CA ASP A 71 -13.39 0.11 0.50
C ASP A 71 -14.79 0.04 -0.08
N ARG A 72 -15.18 1.03 -0.88
CA ARG A 72 -16.50 1.09 -1.52
C ARG A 72 -16.60 0.25 -2.78
N ARG A 73 -15.47 -0.25 -3.27
CA ARG A 73 -15.44 -1.03 -4.52
C ARG A 73 -15.97 -2.44 -4.27
N ALA A 74 -16.62 -3.00 -5.29
CA ALA A 74 -17.10 -4.37 -5.23
C ALA A 74 -15.95 -5.38 -5.08
N ASP A 75 -14.75 -5.02 -5.58
CA ASP A 75 -13.58 -5.87 -5.52
C ASP A 75 -12.62 -5.52 -4.37
N ALA A 76 -13.10 -4.83 -3.33
CA ALA A 76 -12.28 -4.36 -2.23
C ALA A 76 -11.48 -5.49 -1.55
N SER A 77 -12.04 -6.69 -1.50
CA SER A 77 -11.41 -7.82 -0.82
C SER A 77 -10.10 -8.31 -1.47
N ARG A 78 -9.81 -7.90 -2.70
CA ARG A 78 -8.55 -8.29 -3.34
C ARG A 78 -7.36 -7.46 -2.88
N PHE A 79 -7.60 -6.43 -2.06
CA PHE A 79 -6.54 -5.56 -1.54
C PHE A 79 -6.13 -5.96 -0.13
N ARG A 80 -4.85 -6.18 0.07
CA ARG A 80 -4.21 -6.25 1.39
C ARG A 80 -3.48 -4.93 1.57
N VAL A 81 -3.65 -4.28 2.71
CA VAL A 81 -3.16 -2.90 2.88
C VAL A 81 -2.14 -2.81 3.99
N VAL A 82 -1.04 -2.14 3.69
CA VAL A 82 -0.03 -1.71 4.65
C VAL A 82 0.01 -0.19 4.62
N ILE A 83 -0.19 0.44 5.77
CA ILE A 83 -0.11 1.89 5.92
C ILE A 83 1.27 2.26 6.44
N ILE A 84 1.90 3.23 5.79
CA ILE A 84 3.14 3.84 6.28
C ILE A 84 2.74 5.12 7.01
N SER A 85 3.01 5.19 8.30
CA SER A 85 2.50 6.27 9.14
C SER A 85 3.59 6.99 9.91
N GLY A 86 3.60 8.32 9.81
CA GLY A 86 4.47 9.16 10.63
C GLY A 86 3.78 9.73 11.85
N SER A 87 2.46 9.58 11.95
CA SER A 87 1.68 10.19 13.03
C SER A 87 1.66 9.38 14.32
N GLY A 88 1.94 8.10 14.25
CA GLY A 88 1.85 7.21 15.40
C GLY A 88 0.41 6.86 15.81
N ASN A 89 -0.57 7.37 15.09
CA ASN A 89 -1.98 7.12 15.39
C ASN A 89 -2.53 6.00 14.52
N SER A 90 -2.20 4.76 14.90
CA SER A 90 -2.61 3.59 14.14
C SER A 90 -4.05 3.14 14.43
N GLU A 91 -4.66 3.65 15.49
CA GLU A 91 -6.00 3.19 15.90
C GLU A 91 -7.06 3.43 14.84
N VAL A 92 -6.95 4.51 14.09
CA VAL A 92 -7.91 4.84 13.03
C VAL A 92 -7.97 3.75 11.96
N TYR A 93 -6.91 2.98 11.80
CA TYR A 93 -6.82 1.94 10.78
C TYR A 93 -7.33 0.58 11.25
N THR A 94 -7.62 0.44 12.54
CA THR A 94 -8.16 -0.79 13.11
C THR A 94 -9.69 -0.83 13.06
N LEU A 95 -10.33 0.28 12.70
CA LEU A 95 -11.79 0.36 12.63
C LEU A 95 -12.33 -0.53 11.53
N PRO A 96 -13.47 -1.19 11.77
CA PRO A 96 -14.08 -2.07 10.76
C PRO A 96 -14.44 -1.31 9.49
N ARG A 97 -14.26 -1.96 8.34
CA ARG A 97 -14.63 -1.45 7.03
C ARG A 97 -15.44 -2.49 6.29
N ARG A 98 -16.04 -2.11 5.17
CA ARG A 98 -16.94 -2.96 4.40
C ARG A 98 -16.24 -4.18 3.79
N GLY A 99 -15.13 -3.95 3.11
CA GLY A 99 -14.46 -5.01 2.36
C GLY A 99 -12.95 -4.95 2.42
N ILE A 100 -12.38 -3.76 2.61
CA ILE A 100 -10.93 -3.61 2.67
C ILE A 100 -10.44 -3.79 4.10
N ARG A 101 -9.25 -4.34 4.24
CA ARG A 101 -8.65 -4.55 5.55
C ARG A 101 -7.23 -4.02 5.56
N VAL A 102 -6.89 -3.27 6.61
CA VAL A 102 -5.51 -2.86 6.87
C VAL A 102 -4.84 -3.98 7.65
N HIS A 103 -3.82 -4.57 7.05
CA HIS A 103 -3.11 -5.72 7.61
C HIS A 103 -1.95 -5.31 8.51
N ALA A 104 -1.37 -4.14 8.28
CA ALA A 104 -0.27 -3.64 9.08
C ALA A 104 -0.14 -2.13 8.96
N VAL A 105 0.37 -1.51 10.01
CA VAL A 105 0.76 -0.11 10.02
C VAL A 105 2.25 -0.07 10.37
N VAL A 106 3.07 0.47 9.47
CA VAL A 106 4.51 0.56 9.67
C VAL A 106 4.85 1.99 10.04
N PRO A 107 5.35 2.23 11.25
CA PRO A 107 5.66 3.59 11.69
C PRO A 107 6.95 4.10 11.05
N LYS A 108 7.00 5.39 10.80
CA LYS A 108 8.23 6.07 10.37
C LYS A 108 8.99 6.53 11.61
N PRO A 109 10.32 6.44 11.63
CA PRO A 109 11.16 5.82 10.60
C PRO A 109 11.15 4.30 10.68
N PHE A 110 11.37 3.65 9.55
CA PHE A 110 11.48 2.20 9.48
C PHE A 110 12.73 1.83 8.67
N THR A 111 13.23 0.61 8.87
CA THR A 111 14.33 0.10 8.07
C THR A 111 13.79 -0.66 6.86
N ALA A 112 14.65 -0.83 5.85
CA ALA A 112 14.29 -1.63 4.68
C ALA A 112 13.91 -3.06 5.10
N ASP A 113 14.65 -3.63 6.05
CA ASP A 113 14.39 -4.98 6.54
C ASP A 113 13.02 -5.10 7.21
N GLU A 114 12.62 -4.09 7.99
CA GLU A 114 11.30 -4.08 8.62
C GLU A 114 10.19 -4.07 7.58
N LEU A 115 10.32 -3.24 6.56
CA LEU A 115 9.33 -3.17 5.49
C LEU A 115 9.30 -4.47 4.69
N LEU A 116 10.46 -4.98 4.28
CA LEU A 116 10.56 -6.23 3.52
C LEU A 116 9.96 -7.41 4.29
N SER A 117 10.27 -7.52 5.57
CA SER A 117 9.72 -8.57 6.43
C SER A 117 8.20 -8.54 6.45
N THR A 118 7.64 -7.34 6.62
CA THR A 118 6.18 -7.16 6.62
C THR A 118 5.57 -7.55 5.28
N LEU A 119 6.17 -7.11 4.17
CA LEU A 119 5.63 -7.38 2.85
C LEU A 119 5.74 -8.84 2.46
N HIS A 120 6.85 -9.51 2.80
CA HIS A 120 6.99 -10.96 2.56
C HIS A 120 5.93 -11.74 3.32
N ARG A 121 5.69 -11.38 4.57
CA ARG A 121 4.67 -12.04 5.39
C ARG A 121 3.27 -11.88 4.80
N LEU A 122 2.95 -10.69 4.33
CA LEU A 122 1.61 -10.38 3.83
C LEU A 122 1.40 -10.83 2.37
N ALA A 123 2.47 -11.05 1.64
CA ALA A 123 2.39 -11.54 0.26
C ALA A 123 2.28 -13.07 0.17
N ALA A 124 2.55 -13.75 1.26
CA ALA A 124 2.52 -15.22 1.31
C ALA A 124 1.12 -15.80 1.23
#